data_043d9357e8d6ee547165a3b5e9b677bb
#
_entry.id   043d9357e8d6ee547165a3b5e9b677bb
#
_cell.length_a   1.000
_cell.length_b   1.000
_cell.length_c   1.000
_cell.angle_alpha   90.00
_cell.angle_beta   90.00
_cell.angle_gamma   90.00
#
_symmetry.space_group_name_H-M   'P 1'
#
loop_
_entity.id
_entity.type
_entity.pdbx_description
1 polymer ?
#
loop_
_entity_poly.entity_id
_entity_poly.type
_entity_poly.pdbx_seq_one_letter_code
_entity_poly.pdbx_strand_id
1 'polypeptide(L)' 'LIITLPQVALNRAHVMQLGQILTNHPGYCEVKLAIVDDKGNAQVLTFGDRFRVKRDTSLFAEIKILFGPSCLPAA' A
#
# COMPACT_ATOMS: atom_id res chain seq x y z
N LEU A 1 4.72 7.26 2.26
CA LEU A 1 4.78 5.79 2.11
C LEU A 1 4.29 5.37 0.74
N ILE A 2 5.12 4.68 0.00
CA ILE A 2 4.78 4.20 -1.34
C ILE A 2 4.68 2.67 -1.30
N ILE A 3 3.54 2.15 -1.73
CA ILE A 3 3.30 0.72 -1.85
C ILE A 3 3.30 0.37 -3.33
N THR A 4 4.18 -0.52 -3.76
CA THR A 4 4.30 -0.91 -5.16
C THR A 4 3.68 -2.28 -5.36
N LEU A 5 2.73 -2.39 -6.29
CA LEU A 5 2.01 -3.62 -6.57
C LEU A 5 1.96 -3.89 -8.08
N PRO A 6 2.05 -5.16 -8.50
CA PRO A 6 1.70 -5.50 -9.86
C PRO A 6 0.17 -5.37 -10.05
N GLN A 7 -0.25 -4.99 -11.25
CA GLN A 7 -1.67 -4.81 -11.55
C GLN A 7 -2.48 -6.08 -11.26
N VAL A 8 -1.90 -7.24 -11.50
CA VAL A 8 -2.57 -8.52 -11.28
C VAL A 8 -2.87 -8.82 -9.81
N ALA A 9 -2.14 -8.21 -8.89
CA ALA A 9 -2.36 -8.36 -7.46
C ALA A 9 -3.46 -7.44 -6.93
N LEU A 10 -3.91 -6.49 -7.74
CA LEU A 10 -4.88 -5.49 -7.32
C LEU A 10 -6.30 -6.01 -7.59
N ASN A 11 -7.03 -6.36 -6.53
CA ASN A 11 -8.43 -6.72 -6.63
C ASN A 11 -9.21 -6.04 -5.51
N ARG A 12 -10.55 -6.13 -5.59
CA ARG A 12 -11.42 -5.44 -4.62
C ARG A 12 -11.13 -5.88 -3.19
N ALA A 13 -10.95 -7.18 -2.95
CA ALA A 13 -10.72 -7.69 -1.60
C ALA A 13 -9.41 -7.15 -1.03
N HIS A 14 -8.35 -7.13 -1.83
CA HIS A 14 -7.05 -6.61 -1.39
C HIS A 14 -7.12 -5.10 -1.12
N VAL A 15 -7.83 -4.35 -1.95
CA VAL A 15 -7.98 -2.90 -1.74
C VAL A 15 -8.75 -2.61 -0.45
N MET A 16 -9.81 -3.37 -0.18
CA MET A 16 -10.58 -3.21 1.06
C MET A 16 -9.75 -3.56 2.28
N GLN A 17 -8.98 -4.65 2.22
CA GLN A 17 -8.10 -5.04 3.33
C GLN A 17 -7.00 -4.01 3.56
N LEU A 18 -6.42 -3.48 2.49
CA LEU A 18 -5.43 -2.41 2.61
C LEU A 18 -6.02 -1.18 3.28
N GLY A 19 -7.23 -0.77 2.88
CA GLY A 19 -7.92 0.34 3.52
C GLY A 19 -8.11 0.13 5.01
N GLN A 20 -8.49 -1.08 5.45
CA GLN A 20 -8.62 -1.40 6.86
C GLN A 20 -7.30 -1.33 7.60
N ILE A 21 -6.23 -1.85 6.99
CA ILE A 21 -4.89 -1.78 7.58
C ILE A 21 -4.48 -0.31 7.78
N LEU A 22 -4.68 0.52 6.79
CA LEU A 22 -4.31 1.92 6.86
C LEU A 22 -5.09 2.67 7.94
N THR A 23 -6.38 2.39 8.09
CA THR A 23 -7.20 3.04 9.11
C THR A 23 -6.89 2.54 10.52
N ASN A 24 -6.32 1.34 10.67
CA ASN A 24 -5.89 0.82 11.95
C ASN A 24 -4.55 1.41 12.43
N HIS A 25 -3.84 2.10 11.57
CA HIS A 25 -2.55 2.72 11.89
C HIS A 25 -2.58 4.22 11.56
N PRO A 26 -3.44 5.00 12.23
CA PRO A 26 -3.58 6.43 11.91
C PRO A 26 -2.32 7.21 12.22
N GLY A 27 -2.00 8.19 11.39
CA GLY A 27 -0.82 9.01 11.55
C GLY A 27 -0.81 10.19 10.60
N TYR A 28 0.38 10.66 10.26
CA TYR A 28 0.55 11.86 9.43
C TYR A 28 1.21 11.57 8.08
N CYS A 29 1.60 10.32 7.83
CA CYS A 29 2.31 9.96 6.61
C CYS A 29 1.33 9.68 5.48
N GLU A 30 1.47 10.39 4.37
CA GLU A 30 0.66 10.17 3.19
C GLU A 30 1.00 8.82 2.55
N VAL A 31 -0.02 8.13 2.06
CA VAL A 31 0.13 6.83 1.40
C VAL A 31 -0.11 6.97 -0.10
N LYS A 32 0.80 6.44 -0.90
CA LYS A 32 0.69 6.38 -2.35
C LYS A 32 0.79 4.93 -2.79
N LEU A 33 0.00 4.58 -3.79
CA LEU A 33 -0.02 3.24 -4.36
C LEU A 33 0.51 3.30 -5.80
N ALA A 34 1.62 2.62 -6.04
CA ALA A 34 2.19 2.50 -7.38
C ALA A 34 1.76 1.16 -7.98
N ILE A 35 1.00 1.21 -9.06
CA ILE A 35 0.50 0.01 -9.75
C ILE A 35 1.30 -0.16 -11.03
N VAL A 36 1.94 -1.31 -11.17
CA VAL A 36 2.78 -1.63 -12.33
C VAL A 36 2.03 -2.62 -13.21
N ASP A 37 1.86 -2.28 -14.48
CA ASP A 37 1.22 -3.18 -15.45
C ASP A 37 2.23 -4.17 -16.03
N ASP A 38 1.76 -5.07 -16.91
CA ASP A 38 2.58 -6.10 -17.52
C ASP A 38 3.63 -5.54 -18.51
N LYS A 39 3.49 -4.29 -18.90
CA LYS A 39 4.44 -3.61 -19.79
C LYS A 39 5.48 -2.81 -19.02
N GLY A 40 5.43 -2.84 -17.69
CA GLY A 40 6.36 -2.09 -16.86
C GLY A 40 5.99 -0.64 -16.61
N ASN A 41 4.81 -0.20 -17.07
CA ASN A 41 4.33 1.15 -16.79
C ASN A 41 3.77 1.23 -15.38
N ALA A 42 4.12 2.29 -14.66
CA ALA A 42 3.65 2.50 -13.31
C ALA A 42 2.63 3.63 -13.26
N GLN A 43 1.53 3.41 -12.57
CA GLN A 43 0.52 4.43 -12.29
C GLN A 43 0.46 4.65 -10.79
N VAL A 44 0.60 5.91 -10.36
CA VAL A 44 0.58 6.24 -8.93
C VAL A 44 -0.77 6.81 -8.55
N LEU A 45 -1.40 6.19 -7.55
CA LEU A 45 -2.64 6.66 -6.95
C LEU A 45 -2.34 7.18 -5.55
N THR A 46 -2.96 8.28 -5.18
CA THR A 46 -2.80 8.88 -3.85
C THR A 46 -4.05 8.63 -3.03
N PHE A 47 -3.87 8.07 -1.84
CA PHE A 47 -4.98 7.97 -0.88
C PHE A 47 -5.24 9.33 -0.25
N GLY A 48 -6.50 9.58 0.12
CA GLY A 48 -6.88 10.83 0.76
C GLY A 48 -6.37 10.93 2.20
N ASP A 49 -6.63 12.08 2.82
CA ASP A 49 -6.15 12.38 4.18
C ASP A 49 -6.63 11.36 5.22
N ARG A 50 -7.75 10.70 4.97
CA ARG A 50 -8.29 9.68 5.87
C ARG A 50 -7.38 8.46 5.99
N PHE A 51 -6.47 8.27 5.05
CA PHE A 51 -5.59 7.10 4.98
C PHE A 51 -4.14 7.44 5.32
N ARG A 52 -3.90 8.59 5.94
CA ARG A 52 -2.58 8.89 6.47
C ARG A 52 -2.26 7.94 7.61
N VAL A 53 -1.04 7.45 7.65
CA VAL A 53 -0.64 6.38 8.55
C VAL A 53 0.58 6.77 9.36
N LYS A 54 0.77 6.06 10.48
CA LYS A 54 2.01 6.10 11.23
C LYS A 54 2.96 5.04 10.67
N ARG A 55 4.16 5.47 10.30
CA ARG A 55 5.17 4.54 9.76
C ARG A 55 5.76 3.73 10.91
N ASP A 56 5.22 2.57 11.17
CA ASP A 56 5.75 1.66 12.17
C ASP A 56 5.91 0.24 11.61
N THR A 57 6.61 -0.60 12.38
CA THR A 57 6.91 -1.96 11.97
C THR A 57 5.67 -2.81 11.82
N SER A 58 4.66 -2.59 12.68
CA SER A 58 3.40 -3.34 12.62
C SER A 58 2.66 -3.08 11.33
N LEU A 59 2.60 -1.82 10.89
CA LEU A 59 1.97 -1.45 9.63
C LEU A 59 2.67 -2.13 8.46
N PHE A 60 3.99 -2.05 8.42
CA PHE A 60 4.76 -2.65 7.33
C PHE A 60 4.61 -4.17 7.30
N ALA A 61 4.58 -4.83 8.47
CA ALA A 61 4.38 -6.27 8.55
C ALA A 61 3.02 -6.68 8.00
N GLU A 62 1.95 -5.96 8.34
CA GLU A 62 0.61 -6.26 7.84
C GLU A 62 0.52 -6.09 6.32
N ILE A 63 1.12 -5.04 5.77
CA ILE A 63 1.14 -4.82 4.33
C ILE A 63 1.92 -5.93 3.63
N LYS A 64 3.06 -6.33 4.18
CA LYS A 64 3.87 -7.41 3.60
C LYS A 64 3.15 -8.75 3.63
N ILE A 65 2.37 -9.02 4.66
CA ILE A 65 1.56 -10.24 4.73
C ILE A 65 0.49 -10.24 3.66
N LEU A 66 -0.13 -9.09 3.40
CA LEU A 66 -1.20 -8.98 2.43
C LEU A 66 -0.69 -9.07 0.99
N PHE A 67 0.41 -8.39 0.66
CA PHE A 67 0.89 -8.24 -0.72
C PHE A 67 2.24 -8.89 -0.98
N GLY A 68 2.93 -9.36 0.05
CA GLY A 68 4.25 -9.93 -0.08
C GLY A 68 5.36 -8.92 0.24
N PRO A 69 6.59 -9.40 0.49
CA PRO A 69 7.68 -8.54 0.96
C PRO A 69 8.20 -7.53 -0.07
N SER A 70 7.90 -7.73 -1.34
CA SER A 70 8.38 -6.84 -2.41
C SER A 70 7.50 -5.60 -2.62
N CYS A 71 6.36 -5.51 -1.95
CA CYS A 71 5.43 -4.39 -2.15
C CYS A 71 5.92 -3.08 -1.56
N LEU A 72 6.82 -3.13 -0.58
CA LEU A 72 7.40 -1.94 0.03
C LEU A 72 8.83 -1.76 -0.46
N PRO A 73 9.27 -0.51 -0.66
CA PRO A 73 10.67 -0.26 -1.01
C PRO A 73 11.57 -0.73 0.13
N ALA A 74 12.77 -1.16 -0.23
CA ALA A 74 13.79 -1.48 0.76
C ALA A 74 14.10 -0.23 1.59
N ALA A 75 14.08 -0.38 2.89
CA ALA A 75 14.36 0.73 3.78
C ALA A 75 15.84 1.12 3.71
#